data_80829d8818177ed658d6076ecf644125
#
_entry.id   80829d8818177ed658d6076ecf644125
#
_cell.length_a   1.000
_cell.length_b   1.000
_cell.length_c   1.000
_cell.angle_alpha   90.00
_cell.angle_beta   90.00
_cell.angle_gamma   90.00
#
_symmetry.space_group_name_H-M   'P 1'
#
loop_
_entity.id
_entity.type
_entity.pdbx_description
1 polymer ?
#
loop_
_entity_poly.entity_id
_entity_poly.type
_entity_poly.pdbx_seq_one_letter_code
_entity_poly.pdbx_strand_id
1 'polypeptide(L)'
;MTKSLYIAEKPSVAQEFAKALKQNMQRRDGYLESETSIVTWCVGHLVTMSYPEKYDPALKRWSLETLPFLPENFKYEVIPEVKKQFNIVSGLLHREDIETIYVCTDSGREGEYIYRLVAQMAGIKDKKQKRVWIDSQTEEEILRGIREAKDESEYDNLSASAYLRAKEDYLMGINFSRLLSLKYGNAVASYLGTKYQSISVGRVMTCVLGMVVRREREIRSFVKTPFYRVIAGLSFNGRNFEGEWRAVKGSRYFNSPLLYKENGFQKKEDAQKLIDELKAQNPLIPRVLKMERKKENKNAPLLYNLAELQNDCARFFKISPDETLKVVQELYEKKLVTYPRTDARVLSSAVAKEISKNLRGLQQYNICRGLADEILQGESWKKIGSTRYTNDKQITDHYAIIPTGQGLGNLRNLSELSAKVYETIVRRFLSIFYPSAVYQLSLIHISE
;
A
#
# COMPACT_ATOMS: atom_id res chain seq x y z
N MET A 1 -9.25 36.08 -24.68
CA MET A 1 -9.37 35.80 -23.24
C MET A 1 -8.26 34.85 -22.85
N THR A 2 -7.55 35.13 -21.77
CA THR A 2 -6.52 34.26 -21.25
C THR A 2 -7.13 33.03 -20.57
N LYS A 3 -6.48 31.86 -20.66
CA LYS A 3 -6.92 30.58 -20.10
C LYS A 3 -5.93 30.05 -19.10
N SER A 4 -6.41 29.22 -18.20
CA SER A 4 -5.60 28.39 -17.31
C SER A 4 -5.54 26.96 -17.84
N LEU A 5 -4.35 26.36 -17.82
CA LEU A 5 -4.10 24.97 -18.21
C LEU A 5 -3.88 24.11 -16.96
N TYR A 6 -4.69 23.08 -16.79
CA TYR A 6 -4.57 22.10 -15.71
C TYR A 6 -4.05 20.78 -16.29
N ILE A 7 -2.94 20.26 -15.76
CA ILE A 7 -2.30 19.02 -16.25
C ILE A 7 -2.34 17.99 -15.16
N ALA A 8 -3.23 17.00 -15.30
CA ALA A 8 -3.35 15.87 -14.37
C ALA A 8 -2.43 14.71 -14.77
N GLU A 9 -2.19 13.77 -13.85
CA GLU A 9 -1.39 12.58 -14.14
C GLU A 9 -2.14 11.56 -15.00
N LYS A 10 -3.46 11.46 -14.82
CA LYS A 10 -4.31 10.44 -15.47
C LYS A 10 -5.61 11.03 -15.98
N PRO A 11 -6.24 10.42 -17.02
CA PRO A 11 -7.51 10.91 -17.55
C PRO A 11 -8.63 10.98 -16.52
N SER A 12 -8.68 10.02 -15.57
CA SER A 12 -9.70 10.00 -14.50
C SER A 12 -9.58 11.19 -13.56
N VAL A 13 -8.35 11.56 -13.18
CA VAL A 13 -8.06 12.72 -12.34
C VAL A 13 -8.43 14.02 -13.07
N ALA A 14 -8.08 14.13 -14.35
CA ALA A 14 -8.47 15.27 -15.18
C ALA A 14 -9.98 15.49 -15.21
N GLN A 15 -10.76 14.42 -15.28
CA GLN A 15 -12.23 14.50 -15.23
C GLN A 15 -12.74 15.05 -13.90
N GLU A 16 -12.13 14.66 -12.76
CA GLU A 16 -12.54 15.20 -11.46
C GLU A 16 -12.18 16.70 -11.33
N PHE A 17 -11.00 17.12 -11.84
CA PHE A 17 -10.67 18.55 -11.93
C PHE A 17 -11.68 19.32 -12.81
N ALA A 18 -12.02 18.79 -13.99
CA ALA A 18 -12.98 19.41 -14.88
C ALA A 18 -14.36 19.57 -14.25
N LYS A 19 -14.82 18.58 -13.48
CA LYS A 19 -16.08 18.65 -12.72
C LYS A 19 -16.01 19.68 -11.60
N ALA A 20 -14.91 19.69 -10.84
CA ALA A 20 -14.71 20.62 -9.73
C ALA A 20 -14.72 22.09 -10.19
N LEU A 21 -14.19 22.37 -11.38
CA LEU A 21 -14.20 23.71 -11.97
C LEU A 21 -15.60 24.21 -12.35
N LYS A 22 -16.61 23.33 -12.48
CA LYS A 22 -18.02 23.67 -12.81
C LYS A 22 -18.20 24.53 -14.05
N GLN A 23 -17.34 24.33 -15.04
CA GLN A 23 -17.40 25.05 -16.31
C GLN A 23 -17.95 24.17 -17.43
N ASN A 24 -18.49 24.77 -18.46
CA ASN A 24 -19.00 24.03 -19.62
C ASN A 24 -17.81 23.52 -20.46
N MET A 25 -17.27 22.36 -20.05
CA MET A 25 -16.11 21.75 -20.69
C MET A 25 -16.50 20.95 -21.94
N GLN A 26 -15.97 21.34 -23.09
CA GLN A 26 -16.08 20.58 -24.33
C GLN A 26 -14.95 19.57 -24.45
N ARG A 27 -15.29 18.32 -24.82
CA ARG A 27 -14.30 17.27 -25.03
C ARG A 27 -13.57 17.47 -26.36
N ARG A 28 -12.26 17.43 -26.29
CA ARG A 28 -11.35 17.46 -27.43
C ARG A 28 -10.49 16.19 -27.44
N ASP A 29 -9.67 16.02 -28.47
CA ASP A 29 -8.71 14.91 -28.52
C ASP A 29 -7.59 15.13 -27.49
N GLY A 30 -7.58 14.35 -26.42
CA GLY A 30 -6.59 14.39 -25.34
C GLY A 30 -6.74 15.52 -24.31
N TYR A 31 -7.84 16.30 -24.33
CA TYR A 31 -8.11 17.34 -23.32
C TYR A 31 -9.60 17.74 -23.28
N LEU A 32 -9.94 18.55 -22.29
CA LEU A 32 -11.24 19.20 -22.10
C LEU A 32 -11.01 20.72 -22.14
N GLU A 33 -11.90 21.47 -22.78
CA GLU A 33 -11.72 22.93 -22.95
C GLU A 33 -13.02 23.69 -22.69
N SER A 34 -12.90 24.77 -21.93
CA SER A 34 -13.93 25.81 -21.75
C SER A 34 -13.45 27.17 -22.26
N GLU A 35 -14.22 28.22 -22.01
CA GLU A 35 -13.82 29.57 -22.35
C GLU A 35 -12.58 30.07 -21.59
N THR A 36 -12.41 29.64 -20.32
CA THR A 36 -11.37 30.13 -19.41
C THR A 36 -10.37 29.07 -18.97
N SER A 37 -10.64 27.78 -19.24
CA SER A 37 -9.83 26.67 -18.73
C SER A 37 -9.67 25.55 -19.71
N ILE A 38 -8.50 24.92 -19.65
CA ILE A 38 -8.18 23.68 -20.35
C ILE A 38 -7.71 22.66 -19.33
N VAL A 39 -8.24 21.45 -19.40
CA VAL A 39 -7.80 20.34 -18.55
C VAL A 39 -7.29 19.21 -19.44
N THR A 40 -6.02 18.87 -19.28
CA THR A 40 -5.39 17.76 -19.98
C THR A 40 -4.75 16.80 -18.99
N TRP A 41 -4.12 15.74 -19.47
CA TRP A 41 -3.53 14.70 -18.64
C TRP A 41 -2.30 14.08 -19.27
N CYS A 42 -1.46 13.54 -18.42
CA CYS A 42 -0.52 12.51 -18.77
C CYS A 42 -1.21 11.13 -18.77
N VAL A 43 -0.51 10.08 -19.12
CA VAL A 43 -0.97 8.69 -18.97
C VAL A 43 0.03 7.92 -18.09
N GLY A 44 0.48 8.54 -17.01
CA GLY A 44 1.70 8.24 -16.31
C GLY A 44 2.88 8.93 -17.01
N HIS A 45 4.03 8.26 -17.12
CA HIS A 45 5.18 8.82 -17.81
C HIS A 45 4.94 9.00 -19.32
N LEU A 46 5.20 10.20 -19.82
CA LEU A 46 5.24 10.51 -21.26
C LEU A 46 6.69 10.56 -21.79
N VAL A 47 7.64 10.73 -20.88
CA VAL A 47 9.07 10.87 -21.16
C VAL A 47 9.85 9.92 -20.28
N THR A 48 10.93 9.35 -20.80
CA THR A 48 11.83 8.44 -20.09
C THR A 48 13.28 8.76 -20.36
N MET A 49 14.20 8.25 -19.54
CA MET A 49 15.63 8.28 -19.87
C MET A 49 15.92 7.36 -21.06
N SER A 50 16.73 7.84 -21.98
CA SER A 50 17.12 7.09 -23.18
C SER A 50 18.02 5.92 -22.84
N TYR A 51 17.83 4.80 -23.53
CA TYR A 51 18.70 3.63 -23.38
C TYR A 51 20.15 3.91 -23.84
N PRO A 52 21.16 3.14 -23.38
CA PRO A 52 22.58 3.36 -23.72
C PRO A 52 22.87 3.46 -25.20
N GLU A 53 22.16 2.73 -26.07
CA GLU A 53 22.33 2.79 -27.54
C GLU A 53 21.99 4.16 -28.17
N LYS A 54 21.30 5.03 -27.43
CA LYS A 54 21.06 6.43 -27.88
C LYS A 54 22.24 7.35 -27.60
N TYR A 55 23.17 6.90 -26.77
CA TYR A 55 24.43 7.59 -26.49
C TYR A 55 25.51 7.14 -27.48
N ASP A 56 25.62 5.80 -27.65
CA ASP A 56 26.50 5.15 -28.60
C ASP A 56 25.83 3.87 -29.13
N PRO A 57 25.62 3.71 -30.44
CA PRO A 57 25.06 2.48 -31.04
C PRO A 57 25.80 1.19 -30.65
N ALA A 58 27.10 1.26 -30.36
CA ALA A 58 27.90 0.13 -29.93
C ALA A 58 27.41 -0.44 -28.59
N LEU A 59 26.80 0.39 -27.73
CA LEU A 59 26.24 0.01 -26.43
C LEU A 59 24.95 -0.82 -26.52
N LYS A 60 24.41 -1.02 -27.74
CA LYS A 60 23.29 -1.94 -27.97
C LYS A 60 23.71 -3.38 -27.69
N ARG A 61 24.94 -3.77 -28.02
CA ARG A 61 25.51 -5.07 -27.68
C ARG A 61 26.09 -5.02 -26.26
N TRP A 62 25.64 -5.91 -25.40
CA TRP A 62 26.17 -5.99 -24.05
C TRP A 62 27.56 -6.63 -24.05
N SER A 63 28.53 -5.97 -23.43
CA SER A 63 29.89 -6.43 -23.24
C SER A 63 30.42 -5.98 -21.88
N LEU A 64 31.28 -6.76 -21.26
CA LEU A 64 31.97 -6.37 -20.02
C LEU A 64 32.89 -5.17 -20.23
N GLU A 65 33.43 -5.00 -21.44
CA GLU A 65 34.33 -3.90 -21.81
C GLU A 65 33.62 -2.55 -21.86
N THR A 66 32.28 -2.56 -22.03
CA THR A 66 31.45 -1.33 -22.07
C THR A 66 30.83 -0.98 -20.73
N LEU A 67 31.25 -1.64 -19.65
CA LEU A 67 30.78 -1.37 -18.28
C LEU A 67 31.91 -0.81 -17.42
N PRO A 68 31.60 0.12 -16.48
CA PRO A 68 30.29 0.69 -16.24
C PRO A 68 29.86 1.74 -17.28
N PHE A 69 28.58 1.77 -17.63
CA PHE A 69 27.99 2.85 -18.40
C PHE A 69 27.64 4.03 -17.47
N LEU A 70 28.36 5.13 -17.59
CA LEU A 70 28.24 6.33 -16.76
C LEU A 70 28.18 7.57 -17.65
N PRO A 71 27.00 7.98 -18.16
CA PRO A 71 26.89 9.14 -19.02
C PRO A 71 27.11 10.43 -18.22
N GLU A 72 27.89 11.36 -18.75
CA GLU A 72 28.07 12.70 -18.18
C GLU A 72 26.76 13.49 -18.22
N ASN A 73 26.04 13.39 -19.33
CA ASN A 73 24.76 14.05 -19.53
C ASN A 73 23.66 13.03 -19.81
N PHE A 74 22.60 13.05 -19.01
CA PHE A 74 21.46 12.17 -19.22
C PHE A 74 20.59 12.65 -20.36
N LYS A 75 20.32 11.75 -21.32
CA LYS A 75 19.40 11.98 -22.44
C LYS A 75 18.02 11.46 -22.07
N TYR A 76 17.02 12.18 -22.55
CA TYR A 76 15.60 11.84 -22.36
C TYR A 76 14.93 11.71 -23.71
N GLU A 77 13.90 10.88 -23.79
CA GLU A 77 13.11 10.69 -25.01
C GLU A 77 11.64 10.50 -24.70
N VAL A 78 10.78 10.90 -25.63
CA VAL A 78 9.34 10.66 -25.53
C VAL A 78 9.08 9.17 -25.74
N ILE A 79 8.30 8.57 -24.85
CA ILE A 79 7.90 7.16 -24.94
C ILE A 79 7.04 6.98 -26.21
N PRO A 80 7.42 6.08 -27.15
CA PRO A 80 6.77 5.96 -28.46
C PRO A 80 5.26 5.71 -28.37
N GLU A 81 4.83 4.86 -27.45
CA GLU A 81 3.44 4.42 -27.28
C GLU A 81 2.50 5.55 -26.85
N VAL A 82 3.04 6.59 -26.22
CA VAL A 82 2.29 7.73 -25.70
C VAL A 82 2.63 9.06 -26.37
N LYS A 83 3.37 8.99 -27.47
CA LYS A 83 3.83 10.16 -28.25
C LYS A 83 2.67 11.07 -28.67
N LYS A 84 1.52 10.50 -29.03
CA LYS A 84 0.34 11.28 -29.38
C LYS A 84 -0.07 12.21 -28.23
N GLN A 85 -0.18 11.67 -27.02
CA GLN A 85 -0.58 12.46 -25.85
C GLN A 85 0.50 13.48 -25.48
N PHE A 86 1.78 13.11 -25.58
CA PHE A 86 2.86 14.07 -25.37
C PHE A 86 2.75 15.28 -26.33
N ASN A 87 2.52 15.03 -27.63
CA ASN A 87 2.36 16.10 -28.61
C ASN A 87 1.17 17.02 -28.29
N ILE A 88 0.05 16.47 -27.81
CA ILE A 88 -1.10 17.24 -27.38
C ILE A 88 -0.73 18.14 -26.19
N VAL A 89 -0.16 17.56 -25.14
CA VAL A 89 0.24 18.32 -23.93
C VAL A 89 1.27 19.39 -24.29
N SER A 90 2.29 19.04 -25.08
CA SER A 90 3.31 19.99 -25.57
C SER A 90 2.68 21.13 -26.38
N GLY A 91 1.77 20.81 -27.29
CA GLY A 91 1.04 21.82 -28.06
C GLY A 91 0.22 22.77 -27.18
N LEU A 92 -0.45 22.25 -26.17
CA LEU A 92 -1.20 23.06 -25.20
C LEU A 92 -0.28 23.97 -24.38
N LEU A 93 0.86 23.46 -23.94
CA LEU A 93 1.86 24.23 -23.18
C LEU A 93 2.39 25.44 -23.94
N HIS A 94 2.42 25.41 -25.28
CA HIS A 94 2.89 26.49 -26.13
C HIS A 94 1.80 27.44 -26.62
N ARG A 95 0.53 27.21 -26.28
CA ARG A 95 -0.57 28.10 -26.68
C ARG A 95 -0.38 29.50 -26.09
N GLU A 96 -0.53 30.52 -26.89
CA GLU A 96 -0.39 31.93 -26.49
C GLU A 96 -1.48 32.39 -25.54
N ASP A 97 -2.70 31.82 -25.65
CA ASP A 97 -3.82 32.15 -24.78
C ASP A 97 -3.74 31.52 -23.38
N ILE A 98 -2.72 30.70 -23.09
CA ILE A 98 -2.49 30.14 -21.76
C ILE A 98 -1.56 31.05 -20.96
N GLU A 99 -2.09 31.59 -19.86
CA GLU A 99 -1.36 32.45 -18.94
C GLU A 99 -0.74 31.67 -17.78
N THR A 100 -1.49 30.77 -17.19
CA THR A 100 -1.06 29.98 -16.01
C THR A 100 -1.23 28.50 -16.24
N ILE A 101 -0.20 27.72 -15.90
CA ILE A 101 -0.21 26.27 -15.88
C ILE A 101 -0.34 25.80 -14.45
N TYR A 102 -1.38 25.01 -14.16
CA TYR A 102 -1.57 24.32 -12.90
C TYR A 102 -1.13 22.88 -13.03
N VAL A 103 -0.10 22.52 -12.27
CA VAL A 103 0.47 21.17 -12.24
C VAL A 103 -0.33 20.34 -11.24
N CYS A 104 -1.18 19.47 -11.75
CA CYS A 104 -2.16 18.67 -11.01
C CYS A 104 -1.83 17.17 -11.05
N THR A 105 -0.56 16.82 -11.28
CA THR A 105 -0.07 15.45 -11.11
C THR A 105 -0.09 15.05 -9.63
N ASP A 106 -0.04 13.76 -9.33
CA ASP A 106 -0.14 13.25 -7.95
C ASP A 106 0.83 13.98 -7.00
N SER A 107 0.39 14.23 -5.76
CA SER A 107 1.11 15.04 -4.77
C SER A 107 2.28 14.26 -4.15
N GLY A 108 3.33 14.05 -4.93
CA GLY A 108 4.49 13.28 -4.53
C GLY A 108 5.66 13.43 -5.50
N ARG A 109 6.78 12.78 -5.18
CA ARG A 109 8.00 12.83 -6.01
C ARG A 109 7.77 12.34 -7.43
N GLU A 110 6.95 11.30 -7.61
CA GLU A 110 6.69 10.72 -8.92
C GLU A 110 5.89 11.68 -9.80
N GLY A 111 4.80 12.26 -9.27
CA GLY A 111 4.00 13.24 -10.01
C GLY A 111 4.80 14.49 -10.35
N GLU A 112 5.69 14.93 -9.47
CA GLU A 112 6.64 16.03 -9.74
C GLU A 112 7.57 15.68 -10.90
N TYR A 113 8.15 14.47 -10.87
CA TYR A 113 9.06 13.99 -11.91
C TYR A 113 8.38 13.87 -13.28
N ILE A 114 7.16 13.33 -13.32
CA ILE A 114 6.37 13.20 -14.56
C ILE A 114 6.19 14.56 -15.21
N TYR A 115 5.74 15.56 -14.46
CA TYR A 115 5.51 16.90 -15.02
C TYR A 115 6.80 17.58 -15.46
N ARG A 116 7.83 17.59 -14.62
CA ARG A 116 9.12 18.26 -14.92
C ARG A 116 9.77 17.69 -16.19
N LEU A 117 9.70 16.39 -16.41
CA LEU A 117 10.18 15.77 -17.65
C LEU A 117 9.39 16.25 -18.87
N VAL A 118 8.07 16.36 -18.75
CA VAL A 118 7.22 16.87 -19.83
C VAL A 118 7.54 18.32 -20.13
N ALA A 119 7.65 19.16 -19.12
CA ALA A 119 7.99 20.57 -19.23
C ALA A 119 9.39 20.77 -19.87
N GLN A 120 10.38 20.00 -19.41
CA GLN A 120 11.74 20.00 -19.97
C GLN A 120 11.75 19.57 -21.44
N MET A 121 11.08 18.48 -21.78
CA MET A 121 11.07 17.96 -23.15
C MET A 121 10.27 18.84 -24.10
N ALA A 122 9.21 19.49 -23.61
CA ALA A 122 8.45 20.48 -24.37
C ALA A 122 9.23 21.80 -24.54
N GLY A 123 10.24 22.06 -23.70
CA GLY A 123 11.05 23.28 -23.79
C GLY A 123 10.28 24.53 -23.38
N ILE A 124 9.43 24.47 -22.35
CA ILE A 124 8.62 25.60 -21.90
C ILE A 124 9.50 26.70 -21.34
N LYS A 125 9.23 27.93 -21.75
CA LYS A 125 9.86 29.16 -21.24
C LYS A 125 8.77 30.17 -20.94
N ASP A 126 9.00 31.01 -19.93
CA ASP A 126 8.22 32.22 -19.62
C ASP A 126 6.72 32.02 -19.35
N LYS A 127 6.33 30.83 -18.87
CA LYS A 127 4.96 30.57 -18.43
C LYS A 127 4.91 30.48 -16.90
N LYS A 128 3.88 31.09 -16.29
CA LYS A 128 3.63 30.95 -14.88
C LYS A 128 3.17 29.54 -14.55
N GLN A 129 3.89 28.85 -13.67
CA GLN A 129 3.61 27.47 -13.29
C GLN A 129 3.30 27.41 -11.80
N LYS A 130 2.21 26.73 -11.45
CA LYS A 130 1.75 26.58 -10.06
C LYS A 130 1.49 25.12 -9.73
N ARG A 131 2.05 24.64 -8.66
CA ARG A 131 1.86 23.27 -8.16
C ARG A 131 0.62 23.17 -7.30
N VAL A 132 -0.33 22.33 -7.71
CA VAL A 132 -1.51 21.95 -6.94
C VAL A 132 -1.14 20.77 -6.04
N TRP A 133 -1.36 20.91 -4.75
CA TRP A 133 -1.04 19.87 -3.77
C TRP A 133 -2.30 19.47 -3.01
N ILE A 134 -2.77 18.25 -3.26
CA ILE A 134 -4.02 17.71 -2.69
C ILE A 134 -3.79 16.27 -2.23
N ASP A 135 -4.50 15.84 -1.20
CA ASP A 135 -4.46 14.48 -0.66
C ASP A 135 -5.73 13.66 -0.98
N SER A 136 -6.71 14.29 -1.60
CA SER A 136 -7.91 13.64 -2.11
C SER A 136 -8.47 14.35 -3.34
N GLN A 137 -9.34 13.66 -4.10
CA GLN A 137 -9.95 14.20 -5.32
C GLN A 137 -11.41 14.65 -5.08
N THR A 138 -11.73 15.05 -3.84
CA THR A 138 -13.04 15.68 -3.57
C THR A 138 -13.09 17.08 -4.18
N GLU A 139 -14.28 17.55 -4.55
CA GLU A 139 -14.47 18.89 -5.13
C GLU A 139 -13.89 19.99 -4.23
N GLU A 140 -14.16 19.91 -2.93
CA GLU A 140 -13.67 20.89 -1.94
C GLU A 140 -12.15 20.93 -1.92
N GLU A 141 -11.52 19.76 -1.92
CA GLU A 141 -10.06 19.62 -1.84
C GLU A 141 -9.37 20.08 -3.14
N ILE A 142 -9.92 19.74 -4.30
CA ILE A 142 -9.43 20.21 -5.60
C ILE A 142 -9.47 21.75 -5.65
N LEU A 143 -10.60 22.36 -5.29
CA LEU A 143 -10.73 23.81 -5.30
C LEU A 143 -9.84 24.49 -4.27
N ARG A 144 -9.61 23.87 -3.10
CA ARG A 144 -8.63 24.33 -2.11
C ARG A 144 -7.24 24.30 -2.70
N GLY A 145 -6.84 23.16 -3.26
CA GLY A 145 -5.51 22.98 -3.84
C GLY A 145 -5.20 23.97 -4.97
N ILE A 146 -6.21 24.31 -5.81
CA ILE A 146 -6.06 25.33 -6.85
C ILE A 146 -5.85 26.72 -6.25
N ARG A 147 -6.62 27.09 -5.23
CA ARG A 147 -6.48 28.40 -4.56
C ARG A 147 -5.15 28.57 -3.86
N GLU A 148 -4.67 27.50 -3.23
CA GLU A 148 -3.44 27.48 -2.43
C GLU A 148 -2.21 27.06 -3.24
N ALA A 149 -2.36 26.88 -4.57
CA ALA A 149 -1.29 26.42 -5.44
C ALA A 149 -0.10 27.38 -5.39
N LYS A 150 1.06 26.84 -5.02
CA LYS A 150 2.32 27.56 -4.89
C LYS A 150 3.06 27.61 -6.21
N ASP A 151 4.03 28.49 -6.29
CA ASP A 151 4.94 28.52 -7.43
C ASP A 151 5.68 27.19 -7.56
N GLU A 152 5.86 26.72 -8.78
CA GLU A 152 6.50 25.43 -9.08
C GLU A 152 7.95 25.37 -8.56
N SER A 153 8.64 26.50 -8.46
CA SER A 153 9.99 26.59 -7.91
C SER A 153 10.11 26.21 -6.43
N GLU A 154 9.01 26.34 -5.66
CA GLU A 154 9.02 25.89 -4.25
C GLU A 154 9.23 24.38 -4.12
N TYR A 155 9.03 23.63 -5.21
CA TYR A 155 9.20 22.18 -5.27
C TYR A 155 10.52 21.73 -5.93
N ASP A 156 11.47 22.62 -6.18
CA ASP A 156 12.75 22.31 -6.84
C ASP A 156 13.56 21.25 -6.07
N ASN A 157 13.57 21.29 -4.75
CA ASN A 157 14.24 20.26 -3.93
C ASN A 157 13.56 18.88 -4.08
N LEU A 158 12.23 18.86 -4.16
CA LEU A 158 11.47 17.63 -4.39
C LEU A 158 11.78 17.08 -5.78
N SER A 159 11.79 17.95 -6.79
CA SER A 159 12.18 17.65 -8.17
C SER A 159 13.60 17.08 -8.24
N ALA A 160 14.58 17.74 -7.62
CA ALA A 160 15.97 17.26 -7.56
C ALA A 160 16.08 15.87 -6.95
N SER A 161 15.35 15.63 -5.84
CA SER A 161 15.27 14.31 -5.20
C SER A 161 14.69 13.24 -6.15
N ALA A 162 13.66 13.59 -6.94
CA ALA A 162 13.04 12.68 -7.89
C ALA A 162 13.99 12.34 -9.05
N TYR A 163 14.67 13.34 -9.61
CA TYR A 163 15.68 13.14 -10.66
C TYR A 163 16.86 12.29 -10.19
N LEU A 164 17.38 12.56 -8.99
CA LEU A 164 18.48 11.78 -8.42
C LEU A 164 18.10 10.30 -8.26
N ARG A 165 16.92 10.05 -7.69
CA ARG A 165 16.40 8.69 -7.54
C ARG A 165 16.25 7.97 -8.86
N ALA A 166 15.69 8.64 -9.89
CA ALA A 166 15.52 8.05 -11.20
C ALA A 166 16.86 7.73 -11.86
N LYS A 167 17.85 8.63 -11.76
CA LYS A 167 19.21 8.40 -12.27
C LYS A 167 19.92 7.26 -11.54
N GLU A 168 19.79 7.18 -10.22
CA GLU A 168 20.33 6.09 -9.42
C GLU A 168 19.74 4.75 -9.88
N ASP A 169 18.40 4.63 -9.91
CA ASP A 169 17.72 3.41 -10.35
C ASP A 169 18.10 3.02 -11.79
N TYR A 170 18.25 3.99 -12.69
CA TYR A 170 18.68 3.79 -14.07
C TYR A 170 20.11 3.24 -14.14
N LEU A 171 21.08 3.89 -13.48
CA LEU A 171 22.48 3.48 -13.50
C LEU A 171 22.69 2.12 -12.86
N MET A 172 22.09 1.91 -11.69
CA MET A 172 22.14 0.63 -10.99
C MET A 172 21.50 -0.48 -11.82
N GLY A 173 20.30 -0.22 -12.33
CA GLY A 173 19.55 -1.17 -13.14
C GLY A 173 20.32 -1.60 -14.39
N ILE A 174 20.80 -0.68 -15.19
CA ILE A 174 21.50 -0.99 -16.44
C ILE A 174 22.82 -1.70 -16.17
N ASN A 175 23.68 -1.13 -15.33
CA ASN A 175 25.02 -1.67 -15.13
C ASN A 175 25.02 -3.04 -14.48
N PHE A 176 24.28 -3.21 -13.37
CA PHE A 176 24.27 -4.49 -12.67
C PHE A 176 23.45 -5.56 -13.40
N SER A 177 22.37 -5.20 -14.08
CA SER A 177 21.65 -6.18 -14.91
C SER A 177 22.51 -6.72 -16.04
N ARG A 178 23.23 -5.85 -16.75
CA ARG A 178 24.16 -6.27 -17.81
C ARG A 178 25.30 -7.12 -17.24
N LEU A 179 25.94 -6.65 -16.17
CA LEU A 179 27.06 -7.36 -15.53
C LEU A 179 26.66 -8.78 -15.08
N LEU A 180 25.56 -8.91 -14.34
CA LEU A 180 25.13 -10.22 -13.83
C LEU A 180 24.63 -11.12 -14.95
N SER A 181 23.93 -10.58 -15.95
CA SER A 181 23.49 -11.35 -17.11
C SER A 181 24.67 -11.88 -17.92
N LEU A 182 25.70 -11.06 -18.16
CA LEU A 182 26.91 -11.49 -18.89
C LEU A 182 27.70 -12.55 -18.10
N LYS A 183 27.82 -12.41 -16.79
CA LYS A 183 28.59 -13.36 -15.96
C LYS A 183 27.83 -14.64 -15.65
N TYR A 184 26.53 -14.57 -15.37
CA TYR A 184 25.77 -15.67 -14.78
C TYR A 184 24.55 -16.10 -15.60
N GLY A 185 24.15 -15.33 -16.62
CA GLY A 185 22.94 -15.60 -17.40
C GLY A 185 22.90 -17.00 -18.02
N ASN A 186 24.03 -17.49 -18.56
CA ASN A 186 24.14 -18.82 -19.11
C ASN A 186 24.08 -19.92 -18.03
N ALA A 187 24.71 -19.72 -16.88
CA ALA A 187 24.67 -20.67 -15.79
C ALA A 187 23.25 -20.81 -15.21
N VAL A 188 22.56 -19.67 -15.02
CA VAL A 188 21.16 -19.66 -14.59
C VAL A 188 20.24 -20.30 -15.63
N ALA A 189 20.45 -20.01 -16.91
CA ALA A 189 19.69 -20.61 -18.00
C ALA A 189 19.87 -22.13 -18.06
N SER A 190 21.09 -22.61 -17.90
CA SER A 190 21.41 -24.06 -17.83
C SER A 190 20.71 -24.72 -16.63
N TYR A 191 20.73 -24.08 -15.48
CA TYR A 191 20.04 -24.59 -14.27
C TYR A 191 18.53 -24.67 -14.44
N LEU A 192 17.94 -23.65 -15.11
CA LEU A 192 16.49 -23.58 -15.35
C LEU A 192 16.02 -24.36 -16.59
N GLY A 193 16.92 -24.93 -17.38
CA GLY A 193 16.59 -25.60 -18.65
C GLY A 193 16.10 -24.66 -19.75
N THR A 194 16.51 -23.37 -19.72
CA THR A 194 16.17 -22.35 -20.73
C THR A 194 17.35 -22.00 -21.62
N LYS A 195 17.12 -21.29 -22.75
CA LYS A 195 18.21 -20.92 -23.68
C LYS A 195 19.16 -19.86 -23.13
N TYR A 196 18.61 -18.78 -22.62
CA TYR A 196 19.36 -17.67 -22.01
C TYR A 196 18.43 -16.96 -21.02
N GLN A 197 19.00 -16.53 -19.91
CA GLN A 197 18.27 -15.79 -18.89
C GLN A 197 18.95 -14.46 -18.58
N SER A 198 18.31 -13.37 -18.91
CA SER A 198 18.72 -12.06 -18.40
C SER A 198 18.39 -11.93 -16.92
N ILE A 199 19.32 -11.38 -16.16
CA ILE A 199 19.18 -11.15 -14.73
C ILE A 199 18.91 -9.66 -14.53
N SER A 200 17.67 -9.31 -14.19
CA SER A 200 17.31 -7.94 -13.87
C SER A 200 17.70 -7.58 -12.45
N VAL A 201 18.33 -6.43 -12.29
CA VAL A 201 18.70 -5.86 -11.00
C VAL A 201 17.92 -4.56 -10.80
N GLY A 202 17.31 -4.42 -9.65
CA GLY A 202 16.61 -3.20 -9.26
C GLY A 202 16.66 -3.07 -7.74
N ARG A 203 16.70 -1.87 -7.24
CA ARG A 203 16.86 -1.56 -5.82
C ARG A 203 15.90 -2.34 -4.91
N VAL A 204 14.62 -2.29 -5.19
CA VAL A 204 13.59 -3.00 -4.40
C VAL A 204 13.67 -4.50 -4.60
N MET A 205 13.78 -4.95 -5.84
CA MET A 205 13.77 -6.38 -6.19
C MET A 205 14.98 -7.12 -5.59
N THR A 206 16.16 -6.52 -5.60
CA THR A 206 17.37 -7.09 -5.02
C THR A 206 17.27 -7.18 -3.50
N CYS A 207 16.73 -6.15 -2.83
CA CYS A 207 16.49 -6.18 -1.38
C CYS A 207 15.51 -7.29 -0.99
N VAL A 208 14.39 -7.40 -1.69
CA VAL A 208 13.38 -8.43 -1.43
C VAL A 208 13.95 -9.83 -1.65
N LEU A 209 14.68 -10.05 -2.75
CA LEU A 209 15.37 -11.32 -3.00
C LEU A 209 16.36 -11.66 -1.87
N GLY A 210 17.13 -10.67 -1.41
CA GLY A 210 18.05 -10.85 -0.28
C GLY A 210 17.33 -11.26 1.01
N MET A 211 16.16 -10.68 1.29
CA MET A 211 15.33 -11.07 2.43
C MET A 211 14.83 -12.51 2.32
N VAL A 212 14.35 -12.91 1.14
CA VAL A 212 13.87 -14.27 0.88
C VAL A 212 15.02 -15.28 1.03
N VAL A 213 16.17 -15.01 0.42
CA VAL A 213 17.36 -15.90 0.52
C VAL A 213 17.84 -16.03 1.97
N ARG A 214 17.81 -14.93 2.74
CA ARG A 214 18.16 -14.97 4.18
C ARG A 214 17.19 -15.87 4.94
N ARG A 215 15.89 -15.71 4.72
CA ARG A 215 14.87 -16.54 5.35
C ARG A 215 15.02 -18.01 4.98
N GLU A 216 15.28 -18.31 3.71
CA GLU A 216 15.56 -19.71 3.27
C GLU A 216 16.78 -20.32 3.97
N ARG A 217 17.85 -19.54 4.13
CA ARG A 217 19.05 -19.99 4.87
C ARG A 217 18.71 -20.26 6.34
N GLU A 218 17.96 -19.38 6.99
CA GLU A 218 17.48 -19.57 8.36
C GLU A 218 16.66 -20.86 8.50
N ILE A 219 15.73 -21.10 7.55
CA ILE A 219 14.91 -22.32 7.54
C ILE A 219 15.77 -23.57 7.36
N ARG A 220 16.72 -23.54 6.43
CA ARG A 220 17.62 -24.69 6.17
C ARG A 220 18.59 -24.97 7.29
N SER A 221 19.04 -23.95 8.02
CA SER A 221 19.91 -24.06 9.18
C SER A 221 19.16 -24.24 10.50
N PHE A 222 17.82 -24.26 10.47
CA PHE A 222 17.02 -24.37 11.68
C PHE A 222 17.19 -25.73 12.36
N VAL A 223 17.67 -25.69 13.59
CA VAL A 223 17.78 -26.87 14.45
C VAL A 223 16.58 -26.93 15.38
N LYS A 224 15.79 -27.98 15.26
CA LYS A 224 14.65 -28.23 16.15
C LYS A 224 15.15 -28.41 17.57
N THR A 225 14.71 -27.55 18.49
CA THR A 225 15.01 -27.68 19.91
C THR A 225 13.76 -28.19 20.61
N PRO A 226 13.70 -29.47 21.01
CA PRO A 226 12.61 -30.01 21.79
C PRO A 226 12.58 -29.38 23.17
N PHE A 227 11.39 -29.10 23.68
CA PHE A 227 11.20 -28.73 25.08
C PHE A 227 9.90 -29.37 25.59
N TYR A 228 9.83 -29.57 26.89
CA TYR A 228 8.78 -30.36 27.52
C TYR A 228 8.00 -29.49 28.49
N ARG A 229 6.71 -29.30 28.23
CA ARG A 229 5.80 -28.58 29.13
C ARG A 229 5.07 -29.55 30.04
N VAL A 230 4.82 -29.12 31.26
CA VAL A 230 3.99 -29.86 32.21
C VAL A 230 2.60 -29.23 32.21
N ILE A 231 1.60 -30.05 31.91
CA ILE A 231 0.19 -29.66 31.89
C ILE A 231 -0.56 -30.49 32.91
N ALA A 232 -1.27 -29.81 33.79
CA ALA A 232 -2.12 -30.48 34.82
C ALA A 232 -3.58 -30.43 34.36
N GLY A 233 -4.23 -31.60 34.37
CA GLY A 233 -5.70 -31.69 34.29
C GLY A 233 -6.30 -31.41 35.66
N LEU A 234 -7.10 -30.36 35.76
CA LEU A 234 -7.69 -29.87 36.98
C LEU A 234 -9.22 -30.02 36.92
N SER A 235 -9.86 -30.31 38.06
CA SER A 235 -11.32 -30.38 38.14
C SER A 235 -11.83 -29.52 39.33
N PHE A 236 -12.86 -28.72 39.05
CA PHE A 236 -13.52 -27.91 40.07
C PHE A 236 -15.01 -27.82 39.77
N ASN A 237 -15.83 -28.18 40.78
CA ASN A 237 -17.29 -28.17 40.66
C ASN A 237 -17.81 -28.90 39.40
N GLY A 238 -17.24 -30.05 39.06
CA GLY A 238 -17.63 -30.85 37.89
C GLY A 238 -17.15 -30.29 36.54
N ARG A 239 -16.37 -29.24 36.53
CA ARG A 239 -15.77 -28.67 35.32
C ARG A 239 -14.29 -29.01 35.27
N ASN A 240 -13.85 -29.54 34.12
CA ASN A 240 -12.47 -29.88 33.90
C ASN A 240 -11.81 -28.73 33.09
N PHE A 241 -10.57 -28.39 33.42
CA PHE A 241 -9.75 -27.43 32.70
C PHE A 241 -8.27 -27.81 32.80
N GLU A 242 -7.46 -27.24 31.93
CA GLU A 242 -6.03 -27.49 31.92
C GLU A 242 -5.27 -26.28 32.48
N GLY A 243 -4.27 -26.56 33.33
CA GLY A 243 -3.31 -25.60 33.84
C GLY A 243 -1.92 -25.90 33.29
N GLU A 244 -1.24 -24.89 32.79
CA GLU A 244 0.15 -25.02 32.34
C GLU A 244 1.08 -24.58 33.48
N TRP A 245 2.01 -25.47 33.85
CA TRP A 245 3.02 -25.13 34.86
C TRP A 245 4.00 -24.10 34.32
N ARG A 246 4.38 -23.14 35.14
CA ARG A 246 5.36 -22.10 34.84
C ARG A 246 6.25 -21.80 36.02
N ALA A 247 7.55 -21.65 35.79
CA ALA A 247 8.48 -21.16 36.76
C ALA A 247 8.26 -19.67 37.04
N VAL A 248 7.68 -19.34 38.15
CA VAL A 248 7.42 -17.96 38.58
C VAL A 248 8.52 -17.44 39.49
N LYS A 249 8.66 -16.11 39.61
CA LYS A 249 9.64 -15.49 40.52
C LYS A 249 9.47 -15.99 41.93
N GLY A 250 10.55 -16.49 42.54
CA GLY A 250 10.56 -17.07 43.86
C GLY A 250 10.33 -18.59 43.91
N SER A 251 9.98 -19.26 42.79
CA SER A 251 9.90 -20.68 42.71
C SER A 251 11.28 -21.32 42.47
N ARG A 252 11.41 -22.62 42.86
CA ARG A 252 12.65 -23.41 42.74
C ARG A 252 13.27 -23.41 41.34
N TYR A 253 12.44 -23.39 40.30
CA TYR A 253 12.88 -23.46 38.91
C TYR A 253 12.99 -22.10 38.24
N PHE A 254 12.77 -20.99 38.93
CA PHE A 254 12.91 -19.66 38.33
C PHE A 254 14.33 -19.40 37.87
N ASN A 255 14.51 -19.06 36.58
CA ASN A 255 15.82 -18.90 35.94
C ASN A 255 16.72 -20.15 36.00
N SER A 256 16.15 -21.33 36.19
CA SER A 256 16.91 -22.58 36.19
C SER A 256 17.48 -22.89 34.79
N PRO A 257 18.76 -23.38 34.70
CA PRO A 257 19.34 -23.84 33.45
C PRO A 257 18.66 -25.09 32.88
N LEU A 258 17.81 -25.76 33.66
CA LEU A 258 17.02 -26.91 33.19
C LEU A 258 15.86 -26.49 32.27
N LEU A 259 15.52 -25.21 32.29
CA LEU A 259 14.42 -24.68 31.49
C LEU A 259 14.93 -24.08 30.16
N TYR A 260 14.16 -24.30 29.09
CA TYR A 260 14.30 -23.59 27.82
C TYR A 260 13.68 -22.18 27.91
N LYS A 261 12.49 -22.13 28.53
CA LYS A 261 11.73 -20.90 28.88
C LYS A 261 10.97 -21.17 30.17
N GLU A 262 10.30 -20.16 30.70
CA GLU A 262 9.55 -20.25 31.97
C GLU A 262 8.58 -21.44 32.06
N ASN A 263 8.12 -22.00 30.96
CA ASN A 263 7.11 -23.05 30.87
C ASN A 263 7.60 -24.35 30.23
N GLY A 264 8.89 -24.52 30.01
CA GLY A 264 9.38 -25.70 29.29
C GLY A 264 10.75 -26.19 29.74
N PHE A 265 10.83 -27.46 30.11
CA PHE A 265 12.11 -28.14 30.41
C PHE A 265 12.87 -28.47 29.13
N GLN A 266 14.21 -28.43 29.20
CA GLN A 266 15.07 -28.84 28.08
C GLN A 266 15.09 -30.35 27.91
N LYS A 267 14.90 -31.11 28.97
CA LYS A 267 14.90 -32.58 28.98
C LYS A 267 13.61 -33.15 29.52
N LYS A 268 13.15 -34.26 28.96
CA LYS A 268 11.95 -34.95 29.35
C LYS A 268 12.04 -35.46 30.80
N GLU A 269 13.23 -35.95 31.19
CA GLU A 269 13.52 -36.50 32.51
C GLU A 269 13.33 -35.47 33.62
N ASP A 270 13.67 -34.19 33.36
CA ASP A 270 13.53 -33.14 34.34
C ASP A 270 12.07 -32.71 34.48
N ALA A 271 11.31 -32.68 33.37
CA ALA A 271 9.86 -32.49 33.41
C ALA A 271 9.15 -33.63 34.17
N GLN A 272 9.61 -34.89 33.95
CA GLN A 272 9.06 -36.05 34.62
C GLN A 272 9.33 -36.04 36.14
N LYS A 273 10.53 -35.61 36.58
CA LYS A 273 10.85 -35.44 37.99
C LYS A 273 9.85 -34.50 38.70
N LEU A 274 9.55 -33.34 38.05
CA LEU A 274 8.54 -32.45 38.59
C LEU A 274 7.17 -33.11 38.70
N ILE A 275 6.74 -33.87 37.70
CA ILE A 275 5.48 -34.60 37.71
C ILE A 275 5.45 -35.63 38.89
N ASP A 276 6.56 -36.35 39.09
CA ASP A 276 6.67 -37.36 40.12
C ASP A 276 6.68 -36.73 41.53
N GLU A 277 7.38 -35.59 41.68
CA GLU A 277 7.34 -34.80 42.92
C GLU A 277 5.92 -34.31 43.25
N LEU A 278 5.17 -33.80 42.25
CA LEU A 278 3.80 -33.35 42.43
C LEU A 278 2.87 -34.52 42.77
N LYS A 279 3.02 -35.66 42.11
CA LYS A 279 2.20 -36.87 42.40
C LYS A 279 2.47 -37.50 43.74
N ALA A 280 3.65 -37.28 44.32
CA ALA A 280 3.99 -37.75 45.66
C ALA A 280 3.18 -37.03 46.76
N GLN A 281 2.62 -35.88 46.49
CA GLN A 281 1.70 -35.16 47.35
C GLN A 281 0.30 -35.80 47.24
N ASN A 282 -0.18 -36.40 48.29
CA ASN A 282 -1.49 -37.06 48.29
C ASN A 282 -2.35 -36.61 49.49
N PRO A 283 -3.48 -35.91 49.26
CA PRO A 283 -4.00 -35.49 47.97
C PRO A 283 -3.29 -34.26 47.42
N LEU A 284 -3.09 -34.21 46.09
CA LEU A 284 -2.61 -33.02 45.38
C LEU A 284 -3.82 -32.07 45.22
N ILE A 285 -3.87 -31.05 46.05
CA ILE A 285 -4.93 -30.04 46.01
C ILE A 285 -4.34 -28.68 45.70
N PRO A 286 -4.38 -28.26 44.43
CA PRO A 286 -3.87 -26.96 44.06
C PRO A 286 -4.75 -25.83 44.63
N ARG A 287 -4.11 -24.71 45.00
CA ARG A 287 -4.81 -23.55 45.55
C ARG A 287 -4.77 -22.38 44.54
N VAL A 288 -5.91 -21.72 44.36
CA VAL A 288 -5.98 -20.48 43.58
C VAL A 288 -5.31 -19.37 44.39
N LEU A 289 -4.19 -18.88 43.93
CA LEU A 289 -3.48 -17.77 44.56
C LEU A 289 -4.06 -16.42 44.16
N LYS A 290 -4.40 -16.27 42.88
CA LYS A 290 -4.88 -15.02 42.32
C LYS A 290 -5.79 -15.25 41.11
N MET A 291 -6.86 -14.49 41.06
CA MET A 291 -7.73 -14.43 39.89
C MET A 291 -7.75 -12.97 39.36
N GLU A 292 -7.31 -12.77 38.19
CA GLU A 292 -7.36 -11.46 37.50
C GLU A 292 -8.43 -11.49 36.41
N ARG A 293 -9.33 -10.50 36.44
CA ARG A 293 -10.27 -10.25 35.37
C ARG A 293 -9.93 -8.93 34.71
N LYS A 294 -9.60 -8.97 33.42
CA LYS A 294 -9.26 -7.80 32.65
C LYS A 294 -10.25 -7.64 31.51
N LYS A 295 -10.80 -6.46 31.37
CA LYS A 295 -11.53 -6.09 30.15
C LYS A 295 -10.53 -5.57 29.12
N GLU A 296 -10.55 -6.17 27.96
CA GLU A 296 -9.75 -5.73 26.82
C GLU A 296 -10.68 -5.24 25.70
N ASN A 297 -10.51 -3.98 25.31
CA ASN A 297 -11.24 -3.40 24.20
C ASN A 297 -10.43 -3.58 22.93
N LYS A 298 -10.96 -4.28 21.95
CA LYS A 298 -10.32 -4.51 20.66
C LYS A 298 -11.04 -3.72 19.58
N ASN A 299 -10.39 -2.67 19.11
CA ASN A 299 -10.91 -1.86 18.01
C ASN A 299 -10.91 -2.65 16.69
N ALA A 300 -11.81 -2.29 15.78
CA ALA A 300 -11.74 -2.77 14.41
C ALA A 300 -10.34 -2.49 13.81
N PRO A 301 -9.83 -3.36 12.92
CA PRO A 301 -8.58 -3.12 12.25
C PRO A 301 -8.61 -1.80 11.46
N LEU A 302 -7.43 -1.22 11.19
CA LEU A 302 -7.34 -0.09 10.26
C LEU A 302 -7.83 -0.50 8.87
N LEU A 303 -8.18 0.47 8.06
CA LEU A 303 -8.61 0.28 6.66
C LEU A 303 -7.53 -0.45 5.84
N TYR A 304 -7.90 -0.87 4.65
CA TYR A 304 -6.96 -1.52 3.75
C TYR A 304 -6.04 -0.52 3.05
N ASN A 305 -4.75 -0.82 3.06
CA ASN A 305 -3.84 -0.49 1.99
C ASN A 305 -3.70 -1.71 1.06
N LEU A 306 -2.89 -1.58 0.00
CA LEU A 306 -2.72 -2.68 -0.94
C LEU A 306 -2.14 -3.95 -0.28
N ALA A 307 -1.11 -3.81 0.56
CA ALA A 307 -0.44 -4.95 1.19
C ALA A 307 -1.37 -5.73 2.13
N GLU A 308 -2.14 -5.06 2.97
CA GLU A 308 -3.10 -5.70 3.88
C GLU A 308 -4.24 -6.39 3.12
N LEU A 309 -4.70 -5.75 2.02
CA LEU A 309 -5.70 -6.37 1.16
C LEU A 309 -5.15 -7.64 0.49
N GLN A 310 -3.92 -7.61 -0.01
CA GLN A 310 -3.24 -8.77 -0.58
C GLN A 310 -3.08 -9.91 0.45
N ASN A 311 -2.71 -9.58 1.70
CA ASN A 311 -2.61 -10.55 2.78
C ASN A 311 -3.95 -11.24 3.07
N ASP A 312 -5.02 -10.46 3.18
CA ASP A 312 -6.35 -11.02 3.45
C ASP A 312 -6.89 -11.81 2.25
N CYS A 313 -6.67 -11.35 1.01
CA CYS A 313 -7.04 -12.09 -0.20
C CYS A 313 -6.26 -13.41 -0.33
N ALA A 314 -4.97 -13.42 -0.03
CA ALA A 314 -4.19 -14.65 0.00
C ALA A 314 -4.71 -15.63 1.06
N ARG A 315 -5.10 -15.13 2.24
CA ARG A 315 -5.64 -15.95 3.33
C ARG A 315 -7.03 -16.51 3.01
N PHE A 316 -7.95 -15.69 2.49
CA PHE A 316 -9.35 -16.06 2.30
C PHE A 316 -9.60 -16.75 0.96
N PHE A 317 -8.97 -16.26 -0.10
CA PHE A 317 -9.27 -16.68 -1.47
C PHE A 317 -8.13 -17.47 -2.13
N LYS A 318 -6.95 -17.58 -1.45
CA LYS A 318 -5.77 -18.31 -1.95
C LYS A 318 -5.23 -17.76 -3.29
N ILE A 319 -5.42 -16.47 -3.53
CA ILE A 319 -4.91 -15.76 -4.70
C ILE A 319 -3.59 -15.04 -4.41
N SER A 320 -2.80 -14.84 -5.46
CA SER A 320 -1.51 -14.15 -5.37
C SER A 320 -1.67 -12.64 -5.15
N PRO A 321 -0.64 -11.94 -4.66
CA PRO A 321 -0.63 -10.49 -4.58
C PRO A 321 -0.85 -9.80 -5.94
N ASP A 322 -0.29 -10.34 -7.02
CA ASP A 322 -0.46 -9.80 -8.37
C ASP A 322 -1.92 -9.95 -8.86
N GLU A 323 -2.54 -11.09 -8.61
CA GLU A 323 -3.94 -11.32 -8.92
C GLU A 323 -4.87 -10.41 -8.11
N THR A 324 -4.58 -10.22 -6.83
CA THR A 324 -5.30 -9.25 -5.99
C THR A 324 -5.20 -7.84 -6.56
N LEU A 325 -4.01 -7.42 -7.00
CA LEU A 325 -3.82 -6.11 -7.61
C LEU A 325 -4.64 -5.96 -8.89
N LYS A 326 -4.68 -6.97 -9.76
CA LYS A 326 -5.51 -6.95 -10.98
C LYS A 326 -6.99 -6.79 -10.66
N VAL A 327 -7.48 -7.55 -9.67
CA VAL A 327 -8.88 -7.47 -9.24
C VAL A 327 -9.22 -6.11 -8.68
N VAL A 328 -8.40 -5.58 -7.76
CA VAL A 328 -8.70 -4.28 -7.15
C VAL A 328 -8.52 -3.12 -8.12
N GLN A 329 -7.64 -3.24 -9.11
CA GLN A 329 -7.50 -2.30 -10.21
C GLN A 329 -8.79 -2.27 -11.08
N GLU A 330 -9.36 -3.45 -11.40
CA GLU A 330 -10.65 -3.55 -12.07
C GLU A 330 -11.76 -2.86 -11.28
N LEU A 331 -11.82 -3.09 -9.96
CA LEU A 331 -12.80 -2.45 -9.08
C LEU A 331 -12.66 -0.92 -9.07
N TYR A 332 -11.43 -0.42 -9.09
CA TYR A 332 -11.14 1.02 -9.18
C TYR A 332 -11.59 1.61 -10.53
N GLU A 333 -11.26 0.97 -11.63
CA GLU A 333 -11.66 1.42 -12.97
C GLU A 333 -13.19 1.45 -13.15
N LYS A 334 -13.89 0.51 -12.48
CA LYS A 334 -15.36 0.49 -12.39
C LYS A 334 -15.92 1.48 -11.36
N LYS A 335 -15.08 2.30 -10.74
CA LYS A 335 -15.44 3.32 -9.73
C LYS A 335 -16.05 2.75 -8.44
N LEU A 336 -15.82 1.51 -8.14
CA LEU A 336 -16.34 0.83 -6.94
C LEU A 336 -15.50 1.11 -5.70
N VAL A 337 -14.19 1.25 -5.86
CA VAL A 337 -13.23 1.53 -4.77
C VAL A 337 -12.33 2.69 -5.13
N THR A 338 -11.63 3.22 -4.13
CA THR A 338 -10.60 4.26 -4.27
C THR A 338 -9.31 3.69 -4.85
N TYR A 339 -8.34 4.54 -5.16
CA TYR A 339 -7.10 4.13 -5.81
C TYR A 339 -6.35 3.05 -5.02
N PRO A 340 -6.02 1.91 -5.64
CA PRO A 340 -5.56 0.74 -4.90
C PRO A 340 -4.08 0.77 -4.50
N ARG A 341 -3.23 1.53 -5.19
CA ARG A 341 -1.79 1.57 -4.88
C ARG A 341 -1.51 2.64 -3.84
N THR A 342 -1.88 2.34 -2.60
CA THR A 342 -1.67 3.20 -1.45
C THR A 342 -1.05 2.43 -0.30
N ASP A 343 -0.19 3.09 0.46
CA ASP A 343 0.36 2.57 1.71
C ASP A 343 -0.45 3.02 2.93
N ALA A 344 -1.31 4.03 2.76
CA ALA A 344 -2.14 4.56 3.83
C ALA A 344 -3.26 3.59 4.23
N ARG A 345 -3.52 3.54 5.53
CA ARG A 345 -4.57 2.71 6.16
C ARG A 345 -5.61 3.56 6.89
N VAL A 346 -5.65 4.84 6.57
CA VAL A 346 -6.49 5.85 7.22
C VAL A 346 -7.19 6.71 6.18
N LEU A 347 -8.21 7.44 6.61
CA LEU A 347 -8.90 8.47 5.85
C LEU A 347 -8.18 9.81 6.00
N SER A 348 -8.28 10.68 4.99
CA SER A 348 -8.00 12.09 5.17
C SER A 348 -9.16 12.80 5.87
N SER A 349 -8.87 13.94 6.47
CA SER A 349 -9.87 14.80 7.11
C SER A 349 -10.92 15.26 6.10
N ALA A 350 -10.54 15.52 4.85
CA ALA A 350 -11.44 15.88 3.77
C ALA A 350 -12.43 14.75 3.45
N VAL A 351 -11.94 13.51 3.30
CA VAL A 351 -12.78 12.33 3.05
C VAL A 351 -13.69 12.03 4.24
N ALA A 352 -13.18 12.15 5.47
CA ALA A 352 -13.96 11.91 6.70
C ALA A 352 -15.20 12.83 6.81
N LYS A 353 -15.10 14.09 6.37
CA LYS A 353 -16.24 15.04 6.33
C LYS A 353 -17.34 14.58 5.37
N GLU A 354 -16.98 13.96 4.26
CA GLU A 354 -17.90 13.54 3.21
C GLU A 354 -18.31 12.06 3.29
N ILE A 355 -17.83 11.33 4.30
CA ILE A 355 -17.95 9.86 4.40
C ILE A 355 -19.42 9.36 4.34
N SER A 356 -20.38 10.20 4.74
CA SER A 356 -21.80 9.87 4.62
C SER A 356 -22.25 9.62 3.18
N LYS A 357 -21.58 10.22 2.19
CA LYS A 357 -21.86 9.98 0.76
C LYS A 357 -21.57 8.54 0.38
N ASN A 358 -20.42 8.02 0.84
CA ASN A 358 -20.01 6.63 0.63
C ASN A 358 -21.01 5.66 1.28
N LEU A 359 -21.40 5.94 2.53
CA LEU A 359 -22.38 5.11 3.27
C LEU A 359 -23.76 5.11 2.60
N ARG A 360 -24.26 6.27 2.16
CA ARG A 360 -25.54 6.35 1.43
C ARG A 360 -25.49 5.59 0.11
N GLY A 361 -24.37 5.65 -0.60
CA GLY A 361 -24.18 4.83 -1.80
C GLY A 361 -24.30 3.34 -1.48
N LEU A 362 -23.68 2.87 -0.40
CA LEU A 362 -23.70 1.46 0.02
C LEU A 362 -25.10 0.96 0.44
N GLN A 363 -26.08 1.81 0.68
CA GLN A 363 -27.48 1.40 0.87
C GLN A 363 -28.05 0.68 -0.36
N GLN A 364 -27.45 0.86 -1.53
CA GLN A 364 -27.83 0.16 -2.77
C GLN A 364 -27.11 -1.21 -2.91
N TYR A 365 -26.18 -1.54 -2.02
CA TYR A 365 -25.47 -2.80 -2.00
C TYR A 365 -26.15 -3.79 -1.05
N ASN A 366 -27.01 -4.66 -1.59
CA ASN A 366 -27.91 -5.52 -0.80
C ASN A 366 -27.23 -6.32 0.30
N ILE A 367 -25.99 -6.82 0.06
CA ILE A 367 -25.26 -7.66 1.04
C ILE A 367 -24.93 -6.90 2.33
N CYS A 368 -24.64 -5.61 2.23
CA CYS A 368 -24.21 -4.78 3.36
C CYS A 368 -25.18 -3.62 3.66
N ARG A 369 -26.33 -3.58 2.99
CA ARG A 369 -27.32 -2.51 3.13
C ARG A 369 -27.72 -2.29 4.60
N GLY A 370 -28.10 -3.35 5.30
CA GLY A 370 -28.54 -3.23 6.70
C GLY A 370 -27.46 -2.64 7.62
N LEU A 371 -26.19 -2.99 7.40
CA LEU A 371 -25.06 -2.42 8.16
C LEU A 371 -24.87 -0.92 7.85
N ALA A 372 -25.00 -0.52 6.58
CA ALA A 372 -24.90 0.88 6.19
C ALA A 372 -26.07 1.71 6.76
N ASP A 373 -27.30 1.16 6.75
CA ASP A 373 -28.48 1.79 7.34
C ASP A 373 -28.31 1.99 8.86
N GLU A 374 -27.84 0.98 9.59
CA GLU A 374 -27.58 1.06 11.03
C GLU A 374 -26.55 2.14 11.37
N ILE A 375 -25.44 2.21 10.61
CA ILE A 375 -24.40 3.23 10.81
C ILE A 375 -24.95 4.64 10.56
N LEU A 376 -25.75 4.82 9.51
CA LEU A 376 -26.33 6.12 9.18
C LEU A 376 -27.36 6.56 10.22
N GLN A 377 -28.24 5.67 10.69
CA GLN A 377 -29.23 5.95 11.72
C GLN A 377 -28.60 6.20 13.09
N GLY A 378 -27.58 5.42 13.46
CA GLY A 378 -26.83 5.57 14.70
C GLY A 378 -25.85 6.74 14.71
N GLU A 379 -25.67 7.44 13.58
CA GLU A 379 -24.81 8.62 13.38
C GLU A 379 -23.34 8.42 13.83
N SER A 380 -22.86 7.18 13.98
CA SER A 380 -21.50 6.88 14.40
C SER A 380 -20.43 7.43 13.44
N TRP A 381 -20.79 7.61 12.17
CA TRP A 381 -19.95 8.19 11.14
C TRP A 381 -19.57 9.67 11.41
N LYS A 382 -20.39 10.43 12.14
CA LYS A 382 -20.12 11.85 12.45
C LYS A 382 -18.84 12.06 13.25
N LYS A 383 -18.41 11.05 14.01
CA LYS A 383 -17.22 11.10 14.86
C LYS A 383 -15.96 10.57 14.20
N ILE A 384 -16.04 10.06 12.98
CA ILE A 384 -14.92 9.36 12.33
C ILE A 384 -13.67 10.23 12.19
N GLY A 385 -13.84 11.53 11.94
CA GLY A 385 -12.76 12.49 11.81
C GLY A 385 -11.89 12.67 13.06
N SER A 386 -12.39 12.33 14.25
CA SER A 386 -11.66 12.39 15.52
C SER A 386 -11.17 11.04 16.01
N THR A 387 -11.24 10.00 15.21
CA THR A 387 -10.83 8.64 15.56
C THR A 387 -9.46 8.29 14.98
N ARG A 388 -8.90 7.16 15.43
CA ARG A 388 -7.67 6.58 14.87
C ARG A 388 -7.72 6.25 13.37
N TYR A 389 -8.90 6.28 12.76
CA TYR A 389 -9.12 5.96 11.35
C TYR A 389 -8.97 7.16 10.42
N THR A 390 -8.75 8.36 10.98
CA THR A 390 -8.51 9.60 10.21
C THR A 390 -7.20 10.23 10.67
N ASN A 391 -6.24 10.39 9.75
CA ASN A 391 -4.94 10.98 10.07
C ASN A 391 -4.19 11.45 8.81
N ASP A 392 -4.24 12.75 8.51
CA ASP A 392 -3.59 13.33 7.32
C ASP A 392 -2.06 13.14 7.31
N LYS A 393 -1.42 13.06 8.48
CA LYS A 393 0.03 12.86 8.58
C LYS A 393 0.50 11.47 8.13
N GLN A 394 -0.40 10.49 8.03
CA GLN A 394 -0.11 9.13 7.55
C GLN A 394 -0.45 8.94 6.07
N ILE A 395 -0.80 10.00 5.37
CA ILE A 395 -1.12 9.98 3.95
C ILE A 395 0.01 10.68 3.21
N THR A 396 0.59 10.00 2.22
CA THR A 396 1.58 10.59 1.31
C THR A 396 0.92 11.10 0.04
N ASP A 397 0.31 10.20 -0.72
CA ASP A 397 -0.27 10.50 -2.02
C ASP A 397 -1.76 10.15 -2.08
N HIS A 398 -2.14 9.04 -1.44
CA HIS A 398 -3.51 8.50 -1.44
C HIS A 398 -3.88 7.96 -0.06
N TYR A 399 -5.16 8.14 0.32
CA TYR A 399 -5.71 7.53 1.52
C TYR A 399 -6.06 6.04 1.28
N ALA A 400 -6.57 5.37 2.31
CA ALA A 400 -6.88 3.95 2.30
C ALA A 400 -7.85 3.52 1.17
N ILE A 401 -7.81 2.23 0.83
CA ILE A 401 -8.76 1.60 -0.09
C ILE A 401 -10.11 1.46 0.61
N ILE A 402 -11.10 2.21 0.11
CA ILE A 402 -12.47 2.18 0.62
C ILE A 402 -13.48 2.09 -0.52
N PRO A 403 -14.71 1.62 -0.29
CA PRO A 403 -15.77 1.71 -1.28
C PRO A 403 -16.16 3.18 -1.51
N THR A 404 -16.35 3.56 -2.76
CA THR A 404 -16.76 4.93 -3.14
C THR A 404 -18.24 5.18 -2.90
N GLY A 405 -19.06 4.13 -2.81
CA GLY A 405 -20.52 4.23 -2.86
C GLY A 405 -21.08 4.52 -4.25
N GLN A 406 -20.22 4.53 -5.27
CA GLN A 406 -20.58 4.76 -6.69
C GLN A 406 -20.33 3.50 -7.51
N GLY A 407 -20.71 3.52 -8.78
CA GLY A 407 -20.43 2.44 -9.72
C GLY A 407 -21.17 1.13 -9.46
N LEU A 408 -22.13 1.09 -8.51
CA LEU A 408 -22.80 -0.15 -8.06
C LEU A 408 -23.58 -0.88 -9.17
N GLY A 409 -23.96 -0.18 -10.25
CA GLY A 409 -24.51 -0.82 -11.44
C GLY A 409 -23.55 -1.82 -12.11
N ASN A 410 -22.23 -1.65 -11.92
CA ASN A 410 -21.18 -2.50 -12.46
C ASN A 410 -21.01 -3.82 -11.67
N LEU A 411 -21.61 -3.94 -10.48
CA LEU A 411 -21.50 -5.15 -9.65
C LEU A 411 -22.01 -6.41 -10.37
N ARG A 412 -23.02 -6.27 -11.22
CA ARG A 412 -23.60 -7.40 -12.00
C ARG A 412 -22.61 -7.98 -13.01
N ASN A 413 -21.61 -7.20 -13.41
CA ASN A 413 -20.61 -7.55 -14.41
C ASN A 413 -19.26 -7.95 -13.78
N LEU A 414 -19.21 -8.16 -12.46
CA LEU A 414 -18.02 -8.64 -11.77
C LEU A 414 -17.93 -10.16 -11.83
N SER A 415 -16.69 -10.66 -11.85
CA SER A 415 -16.45 -12.07 -11.54
C SER A 415 -16.83 -12.35 -10.08
N GLU A 416 -17.08 -13.62 -9.76
CA GLU A 416 -17.36 -14.03 -8.38
C GLU A 416 -16.22 -13.63 -7.42
N LEU A 417 -14.98 -13.75 -7.88
CA LEU A 417 -13.80 -13.35 -7.12
C LEU A 417 -13.77 -11.82 -6.88
N SER A 418 -13.98 -11.02 -7.94
CA SER A 418 -14.01 -9.55 -7.82
C SER A 418 -15.12 -9.09 -6.88
N ALA A 419 -16.28 -9.74 -6.89
CA ALA A 419 -17.38 -9.46 -5.98
C ALA A 419 -17.02 -9.77 -4.52
N LYS A 420 -16.37 -10.91 -4.25
CA LYS A 420 -15.89 -11.29 -2.91
C LYS A 420 -14.81 -10.33 -2.37
N VAL A 421 -13.89 -9.89 -3.22
CA VAL A 421 -12.88 -8.90 -2.84
C VAL A 421 -13.53 -7.55 -2.53
N TYR A 422 -14.50 -7.12 -3.34
CA TYR A 422 -15.27 -5.90 -3.08
C TYR A 422 -16.01 -6.00 -1.73
N GLU A 423 -16.72 -7.09 -1.47
CA GLU A 423 -17.39 -7.32 -0.18
C GLU A 423 -16.41 -7.24 1.00
N THR A 424 -15.22 -7.82 0.85
CA THR A 424 -14.17 -7.78 1.88
C THR A 424 -13.76 -6.33 2.20
N ILE A 425 -13.59 -5.50 1.17
CA ILE A 425 -13.28 -4.06 1.33
C ILE A 425 -14.43 -3.34 2.02
N VAL A 426 -15.68 -3.56 1.58
CA VAL A 426 -16.87 -2.95 2.16
C VAL A 426 -17.03 -3.32 3.64
N ARG A 427 -16.89 -4.60 4.00
CA ARG A 427 -16.98 -5.04 5.39
C ARG A 427 -15.91 -4.43 6.28
N ARG A 428 -14.66 -4.33 5.81
CA ARG A 428 -13.58 -3.65 6.52
C ARG A 428 -13.90 -2.17 6.72
N PHE A 429 -14.40 -1.49 5.70
CA PHE A 429 -14.82 -0.09 5.78
C PHE A 429 -15.95 0.12 6.77
N LEU A 430 -17.00 -0.68 6.73
CA LEU A 430 -18.12 -0.55 7.65
C LEU A 430 -17.73 -0.86 9.09
N SER A 431 -16.76 -1.75 9.32
CA SER A 431 -16.35 -2.15 10.66
C SER A 431 -15.78 -1.00 11.52
N ILE A 432 -15.22 0.05 10.91
CA ILE A 432 -14.63 1.16 11.66
C ILE A 432 -15.67 2.07 12.35
N PHE A 433 -16.93 1.96 11.98
CA PHE A 433 -18.04 2.74 12.55
C PHE A 433 -18.72 2.03 13.75
N TYR A 434 -18.36 0.77 14.01
CA TYR A 434 -18.87 0.00 15.11
C TYR A 434 -18.02 0.18 16.37
N PRO A 435 -18.62 0.00 17.57
CA PRO A 435 -17.88 0.05 18.82
C PRO A 435 -16.82 -1.05 18.90
N SER A 436 -15.81 -0.83 19.75
CA SER A 436 -14.79 -1.85 20.02
C SER A 436 -15.41 -3.11 20.59
N ALA A 437 -14.94 -4.27 20.15
CA ALA A 437 -15.29 -5.53 20.79
C ALA A 437 -14.69 -5.58 22.20
N VAL A 438 -15.51 -5.95 23.18
CA VAL A 438 -15.10 -6.05 24.58
C VAL A 438 -14.87 -7.51 24.92
N TYR A 439 -13.61 -7.85 25.21
CA TYR A 439 -13.22 -9.16 25.69
C TYR A 439 -13.06 -9.13 27.21
N GLN A 440 -13.57 -10.15 27.90
CA GLN A 440 -13.28 -10.36 29.27
C GLN A 440 -12.25 -11.49 29.37
N LEU A 441 -11.03 -11.13 29.72
CA LEU A 441 -9.96 -12.10 30.00
C LEU A 441 -9.98 -12.45 31.48
N SER A 442 -9.87 -13.73 31.76
CA SER A 442 -9.68 -14.23 33.12
C SER A 442 -8.37 -15.01 33.19
N LEU A 443 -7.46 -14.58 34.04
CA LEU A 443 -6.21 -15.26 34.33
C LEU A 443 -6.25 -15.77 35.78
N ILE A 444 -6.03 -17.05 35.95
CA ILE A 444 -6.05 -17.72 37.25
C ILE A 444 -4.64 -18.22 37.52
N HIS A 445 -4.06 -17.78 38.65
CA HIS A 445 -2.81 -18.30 39.18
C HIS A 445 -3.10 -19.34 40.25
N ILE A 446 -2.52 -20.52 40.09
CA ILE A 446 -2.73 -21.67 40.97
C ILE A 446 -1.35 -22.06 41.50
N SER A 447 -1.25 -22.30 42.83
CA SER A 447 -0.06 -22.91 43.43
C SER A 447 -0.25 -24.39 43.59
N GLU A 448 0.87 -25.04 43.65
CA GLU A 448 1.00 -26.42 44.10
C GLU A 448 0.65 -26.54 45.59
#